data_3f3b72dc0c1780a8abf5c23a8c16ef5b
#
_entry.id   3f3b72dc0c1780a8abf5c23a8c16ef5b
#
_cell.length_a   1.000
_cell.length_b   1.000
_cell.length_c   1.000
_cell.angle_alpha   90.00
_cell.angle_beta   90.00
_cell.angle_gamma   90.00
#
_symmetry.space_group_name_H-M   'P 1'
#
loop_
_entity.id
_entity.type
_entity.pdbx_description
1 polymer ?
#
loop_
_entity_poly.entity_id
_entity_poly.type
_entity_poly.pdbx_seq_one_letter_code
_entity_poly.pdbx_strand_id
1 'polypeptide(L)'
;MSNKLFYSSPRARFLDTNGDPLTFGRVSFYEAGTTTLKTIYTDSENAIPTPNPFLLDAEGYVVDGGVWMGAGKYKMKLEKALVIPPDILEDGDFSELWTIDNIVGSTQLNSGELSTVVVSTISDLRGLTAGEYSLVYVAGYWEVNDGGGGWFNYDSNGYLADNGGTIISPNGSPQFGRYDRNLENWETSVQYFG
;
A
#
# COMPACT_ATOMS: atom_id res chain seq x y z
N MET A 1 8.08 11.48 4.82
CA MET A 1 7.78 10.61 5.98
C MET A 1 7.43 9.24 5.45
N SER A 2 8.06 8.17 5.95
CA SER A 2 7.73 6.81 5.48
C SER A 2 6.42 6.39 6.14
N ASN A 3 5.34 6.30 5.37
CA ASN A 3 4.07 5.77 5.88
C ASN A 3 4.24 4.29 6.16
N LYS A 4 4.01 3.89 7.41
CA LYS A 4 3.97 2.50 7.81
C LYS A 4 2.56 1.94 7.63
N LEU A 5 2.49 0.66 7.29
CA LEU A 5 1.24 0.01 6.95
C LEU A 5 0.80 -0.89 8.09
N PHE A 6 -0.47 -0.83 8.42
CA PHE A 6 -1.04 -1.71 9.43
C PHE A 6 -1.15 -3.15 8.89
N TYR A 7 -0.66 -4.14 9.64
CA TYR A 7 -0.69 -5.53 9.20
C TYR A 7 -2.10 -6.11 9.24
N SER A 8 -2.85 -5.83 10.30
CA SER A 8 -4.17 -6.42 10.50
C SER A 8 -5.06 -5.51 11.35
N SER A 9 -6.21 -6.03 11.82
CA SER A 9 -7.05 -5.35 12.80
C SER A 9 -6.25 -4.97 14.06
N PRO A 10 -6.52 -3.82 14.71
CA PRO A 10 -5.80 -3.38 15.91
C PRO A 10 -5.74 -4.42 17.03
N ARG A 11 -6.63 -5.38 17.02
CA ARG A 11 -6.67 -6.48 17.98
C ARG A 11 -6.85 -7.81 17.25
N ALA A 12 -5.86 -8.17 16.42
CA ALA A 12 -5.87 -9.44 15.72
C ALA A 12 -5.76 -10.59 16.73
N ARG A 13 -6.59 -11.61 16.52
CA ARG A 13 -6.57 -12.86 17.27
C ARG A 13 -6.15 -13.99 16.35
N PHE A 14 -5.19 -14.78 16.79
CA PHE A 14 -4.75 -15.96 16.06
C PHE A 14 -5.35 -17.22 16.70
N LEU A 15 -5.69 -18.16 15.84
CA LEU A 15 -6.27 -19.45 16.22
C LEU A 15 -5.31 -20.57 15.77
N ASP A 16 -5.37 -21.70 16.47
CA ASP A 16 -4.68 -22.91 16.06
C ASP A 16 -5.49 -23.66 14.99
N THR A 17 -5.02 -24.81 14.53
CA THR A 17 -5.65 -25.64 13.51
C THR A 17 -7.03 -26.21 13.89
N ASN A 18 -7.36 -26.20 15.19
CA ASN A 18 -8.66 -26.66 15.69
C ASN A 18 -9.65 -25.51 15.86
N GLY A 19 -9.20 -24.27 15.67
CA GLY A 19 -10.00 -23.07 15.91
C GLY A 19 -9.95 -22.55 17.33
N ASP A 20 -9.08 -23.10 18.18
CA ASP A 20 -8.86 -22.65 19.55
C ASP A 20 -7.87 -21.44 19.55
N PRO A 21 -7.94 -20.56 20.58
CA PRO A 21 -6.98 -19.48 20.73
C PRO A 21 -5.54 -19.97 20.72
N LEU A 22 -4.68 -19.32 19.94
CA LEU A 22 -3.25 -19.64 19.90
C LEU A 22 -2.53 -19.02 21.10
N THR A 23 -2.73 -19.64 22.25
CA THR A 23 -2.20 -19.22 23.56
C THR A 23 -0.67 -19.16 23.52
N PHE A 24 -0.10 -17.98 23.82
CA PHE A 24 1.34 -17.70 23.82
C PHE A 24 2.06 -18.07 22.52
N GLY A 25 1.34 -18.14 21.40
CA GLY A 25 1.94 -18.34 20.09
C GLY A 25 2.97 -17.27 19.76
N ARG A 26 3.96 -17.61 18.94
CA ARG A 26 5.01 -16.70 18.52
C ARG A 26 4.77 -16.24 17.08
N VAL A 27 4.90 -14.94 16.87
CA VAL A 27 4.82 -14.31 15.53
C VAL A 27 6.16 -13.70 15.20
N SER A 28 6.67 -14.02 14.02
CA SER A 28 7.94 -13.50 13.50
C SER A 28 7.76 -12.88 12.14
N PHE A 29 8.37 -11.73 11.90
CA PHE A 29 8.41 -11.05 10.63
C PHE A 29 9.82 -10.98 10.07
N TYR A 30 9.99 -11.32 8.80
CA TYR A 30 11.27 -11.38 8.11
C TYR A 30 11.25 -10.55 6.83
N GLU A 31 12.41 -10.23 6.29
CA GLU A 31 12.56 -9.80 4.90
C GLU A 31 12.02 -10.90 3.98
N ALA A 32 11.20 -10.52 2.99
CA ALA A 32 10.61 -11.47 2.05
C ALA A 32 11.68 -12.36 1.39
N GLY A 33 11.41 -13.66 1.30
CA GLY A 33 12.31 -14.66 0.73
C GLY A 33 13.49 -15.05 1.61
N THR A 34 13.63 -14.50 2.84
CA THR A 34 14.80 -14.72 3.72
C THR A 34 14.43 -15.23 5.11
N THR A 35 15.42 -15.42 5.95
CA THR A 35 15.29 -15.70 7.40
C THR A 35 15.78 -14.54 8.27
N THR A 36 16.10 -13.39 7.66
CA THR A 36 16.53 -12.18 8.36
C THR A 36 15.31 -11.47 8.95
N LEU A 37 15.29 -11.24 10.25
CA LEU A 37 14.20 -10.51 10.92
C LEU A 37 14.10 -9.09 10.36
N LYS A 38 12.88 -8.66 10.07
CA LYS A 38 12.56 -7.32 9.59
C LYS A 38 11.85 -6.51 10.64
N THR A 39 12.27 -5.24 10.80
CA THR A 39 11.69 -4.35 11.80
C THR A 39 10.20 -4.15 11.59
N ILE A 40 9.44 -4.24 12.67
CA ILE A 40 8.02 -3.91 12.79
C ILE A 40 7.84 -2.85 13.90
N TYR A 41 6.67 -2.22 13.97
CA TYR A 41 6.45 -1.03 14.79
C TYR A 41 5.13 -1.12 15.56
N THR A 42 5.00 -0.33 16.63
CA THR A 42 3.78 -0.27 17.45
C THR A 42 2.70 0.63 16.87
N ASP A 43 3.09 1.65 16.09
CA ASP A 43 2.16 2.58 15.44
C ASP A 43 2.76 3.18 14.14
N SER A 44 1.92 3.90 13.39
CA SER A 44 2.31 4.54 12.12
C SER A 44 3.12 5.82 12.29
N GLU A 45 3.08 6.46 13.45
CA GLU A 45 3.59 7.82 13.63
C GLU A 45 4.92 7.84 14.39
N ASN A 46 5.02 7.07 15.47
CA ASN A 46 6.12 7.17 16.41
C ASN A 46 7.40 6.44 16.01
N ALA A 47 7.38 5.63 14.98
CA ALA A 47 8.54 4.88 14.50
C ALA A 47 9.27 4.08 15.60
N ILE A 48 8.55 3.69 16.66
CA ILE A 48 9.09 2.88 17.75
C ILE A 48 9.07 1.41 17.32
N PRO A 49 10.24 0.76 17.17
CA PRO A 49 10.29 -0.65 16.89
C PRO A 49 9.62 -1.45 17.99
N THR A 50 8.81 -2.44 17.63
CA THR A 50 8.33 -3.46 18.56
C THR A 50 9.26 -4.67 18.52
N PRO A 51 9.34 -5.47 19.59
CA PRO A 51 10.07 -6.73 19.56
C PRO A 51 9.64 -7.61 18.38
N ASN A 52 10.61 -8.22 17.69
CA ASN A 52 10.40 -9.18 16.64
C ASN A 52 11.44 -10.32 16.79
N PRO A 53 11.03 -11.53 17.09
CA PRO A 53 9.65 -12.02 17.25
C PRO A 53 8.94 -11.48 18.51
N PHE A 54 7.59 -11.60 18.54
CA PHE A 54 6.79 -11.32 19.72
C PHE A 54 5.83 -12.48 20.05
N LEU A 55 5.35 -12.50 21.30
CA LEU A 55 4.40 -13.49 21.78
C LEU A 55 2.98 -12.93 21.77
N LEU A 56 2.02 -13.80 21.49
CA LEU A 56 0.60 -13.55 21.71
C LEU A 56 0.27 -13.69 23.21
N ASP A 57 -0.84 -13.11 23.62
CA ASP A 57 -1.34 -13.31 24.99
C ASP A 57 -1.99 -14.69 25.18
N ALA A 58 -2.51 -14.93 26.39
CA ALA A 58 -3.18 -16.19 26.73
C ALA A 58 -4.45 -16.47 25.91
N GLU A 59 -5.05 -15.45 25.35
CA GLU A 59 -6.24 -15.51 24.49
C GLU A 59 -5.91 -15.48 23.01
N GLY A 60 -4.63 -15.48 22.62
CA GLY A 60 -4.16 -15.48 21.24
C GLY A 60 -4.21 -14.11 20.54
N TYR A 61 -4.28 -13.02 21.29
CA TYR A 61 -4.25 -11.68 20.73
C TYR A 61 -2.85 -11.12 20.59
N VAL A 62 -2.68 -10.24 19.62
CA VAL A 62 -1.50 -9.37 19.55
C VAL A 62 -1.57 -8.38 20.70
N VAL A 63 -0.49 -8.29 21.48
CA VAL A 63 -0.35 -7.32 22.58
C VAL A 63 0.12 -5.97 22.04
N ASP A 64 -0.18 -4.89 22.79
CA ASP A 64 0.34 -3.54 22.55
C ASP A 64 -0.06 -2.85 21.23
N GLY A 65 -1.32 -2.92 20.85
CA GLY A 65 -1.88 -2.01 19.84
C GLY A 65 -1.70 -2.45 18.38
N GLY A 66 -1.22 -3.67 18.14
CA GLY A 66 -1.12 -4.25 16.80
C GLY A 66 0.28 -4.10 16.18
N VAL A 67 0.39 -4.49 14.91
CA VAL A 67 1.65 -4.53 14.17
C VAL A 67 1.59 -3.60 12.97
N TRP A 68 2.55 -2.69 12.91
CA TRP A 68 2.74 -1.79 11.77
C TRP A 68 3.99 -2.18 11.00
N MET A 69 3.86 -2.31 9.68
CA MET A 69 4.95 -2.68 8.78
C MET A 69 5.52 -1.45 8.08
N GLY A 70 6.83 -1.44 7.88
CA GLY A 70 7.50 -0.45 7.03
C GLY A 70 7.29 -0.75 5.53
N ALA A 71 8.05 -0.05 4.70
CA ALA A 71 8.02 -0.24 3.25
C ALA A 71 8.48 -1.64 2.83
N GLY A 72 7.97 -2.09 1.68
CA GLY A 72 8.36 -3.35 1.04
C GLY A 72 7.61 -4.57 1.55
N LYS A 73 8.04 -5.74 1.07
CA LYS A 73 7.41 -7.02 1.35
C LYS A 73 7.98 -7.66 2.61
N TYR A 74 7.15 -8.44 3.26
CA TYR A 74 7.48 -9.20 4.47
C TYR A 74 7.20 -10.68 4.26
N LYS A 75 7.88 -11.50 5.05
CA LYS A 75 7.51 -12.90 5.31
C LYS A 75 7.10 -13.02 6.78
N MET A 76 5.98 -13.65 7.05
CA MET A 76 5.46 -13.88 8.40
C MET A 76 5.45 -15.36 8.70
N LYS A 77 5.90 -15.71 9.91
CA LYS A 77 5.82 -17.06 10.46
C LYS A 77 4.98 -17.04 11.73
N LEU A 78 4.05 -17.98 11.84
CA LEU A 78 3.26 -18.23 13.04
C LEU A 78 3.64 -19.59 13.64
N GLU A 79 3.88 -19.59 14.94
CA GLU A 79 4.32 -20.77 15.68
C GLU A 79 3.45 -20.97 16.92
N LYS A 80 3.17 -22.24 17.23
CA LYS A 80 2.46 -22.63 18.45
C LYS A 80 3.47 -22.89 19.56
N ALA A 81 3.20 -22.36 20.75
CA ALA A 81 3.96 -22.72 21.95
C ALA A 81 3.69 -24.19 22.34
N LEU A 82 4.74 -24.92 22.61
CA LEU A 82 4.69 -26.31 23.07
C LEU A 82 4.62 -26.40 24.59
N VAL A 83 5.05 -25.36 25.29
CA VAL A 83 4.97 -25.18 26.74
C VAL A 83 4.26 -23.87 27.03
N ILE A 84 3.70 -23.71 28.22
CA ILE A 84 2.95 -22.52 28.64
C ILE A 84 3.60 -21.93 29.92
N PRO A 85 3.60 -20.59 30.08
CA PRO A 85 4.07 -19.97 31.33
C PRO A 85 3.46 -20.62 32.60
N PRO A 86 4.22 -20.77 33.71
CA PRO A 86 5.40 -19.94 34.02
C PRO A 86 6.75 -20.43 33.48
N ASP A 87 6.79 -21.49 32.68
CA ASP A 87 8.04 -21.91 32.06
C ASP A 87 8.61 -20.82 31.12
N ILE A 88 9.93 -20.68 31.10
CA ILE A 88 10.61 -19.76 30.21
C ILE A 88 10.53 -20.32 28.79
N LEU A 89 9.99 -19.52 27.85
CA LEU A 89 9.86 -19.93 26.46
C LEU A 89 11.19 -19.68 25.72
N GLU A 90 11.82 -20.76 25.28
CA GLU A 90 13.04 -20.73 24.45
C GLU A 90 12.72 -21.03 22.99
N ASP A 91 13.69 -20.86 22.10
CA ASP A 91 13.48 -21.08 20.66
C ASP A 91 13.03 -22.51 20.30
N GLY A 92 13.42 -23.51 21.11
CA GLY A 92 13.00 -24.90 20.95
C GLY A 92 11.57 -25.21 21.36
N ASP A 93 10.90 -24.29 22.06
CA ASP A 93 9.56 -24.49 22.62
C ASP A 93 8.44 -24.05 21.64
N PHE A 94 8.76 -23.90 20.37
CA PHE A 94 7.80 -23.48 19.35
C PHE A 94 7.76 -24.47 18.19
N SER A 95 6.55 -24.69 17.69
CA SER A 95 6.31 -25.47 16.47
C SER A 95 5.64 -24.62 15.42
N GLU A 96 6.19 -24.60 14.22
CA GLU A 96 5.62 -23.85 13.09
C GLU A 96 4.22 -24.36 12.74
N LEU A 97 3.26 -23.44 12.65
CA LEU A 97 1.93 -23.70 12.12
C LEU A 97 1.88 -23.37 10.62
N TRP A 98 2.39 -22.20 10.26
CA TRP A 98 2.48 -21.78 8.86
C TRP A 98 3.46 -20.62 8.67
N THR A 99 3.90 -20.49 7.43
CA THR A 99 4.69 -19.35 6.95
C THR A 99 4.06 -18.81 5.67
N ILE A 100 3.87 -17.50 5.59
CA ILE A 100 3.38 -16.78 4.40
C ILE A 100 4.44 -15.77 3.98
N ASP A 101 4.79 -15.76 2.71
CA ASP A 101 5.78 -14.85 2.14
C ASP A 101 5.13 -13.79 1.24
N ASN A 102 5.90 -12.75 0.92
CA ASN A 102 5.51 -11.67 0.04
C ASN A 102 4.26 -10.88 0.49
N ILE A 103 4.00 -10.81 1.80
CA ILE A 103 2.90 -10.00 2.34
C ILE A 103 3.26 -8.51 2.33
N VAL A 104 2.23 -7.68 2.13
CA VAL A 104 2.30 -6.22 2.26
C VAL A 104 1.22 -5.77 3.26
N GLY A 105 1.43 -4.64 3.92
CA GLY A 105 0.43 -4.10 4.84
C GLY A 105 -0.87 -3.70 4.12
N SER A 106 -1.97 -3.73 4.84
CA SER A 106 -3.34 -3.66 4.29
C SER A 106 -3.88 -2.27 3.95
N THR A 107 -3.11 -1.20 4.10
CA THR A 107 -3.62 0.16 3.89
C THR A 107 -2.65 1.09 3.19
N GLN A 108 -2.11 0.65 2.10
CA GLN A 108 -1.78 1.55 1.00
C GLN A 108 -1.97 0.80 -0.29
N LEU A 109 -2.95 1.23 -1.03
CA LEU A 109 -2.73 1.42 -2.45
C LEU A 109 -1.40 2.16 -2.53
N ASN A 110 -0.31 1.45 -2.88
CA ASN A 110 0.98 2.08 -3.10
C ASN A 110 0.74 3.28 -4.00
N SER A 111 1.39 4.40 -3.70
CA SER A 111 1.46 5.57 -4.56
C SER A 111 2.15 5.24 -5.91
N GLY A 112 1.82 4.13 -6.52
CA GLY A 112 2.23 3.57 -7.79
C GLY A 112 1.15 2.68 -8.40
N GLU A 113 0.11 2.32 -7.64
CA GLU A 113 -1.04 1.54 -8.14
C GLU A 113 -2.33 2.30 -7.84
N LEU A 114 -2.82 3.04 -8.85
CA LEU A 114 -4.13 3.69 -8.92
C LEU A 114 -4.39 4.78 -7.86
N SER A 115 -3.49 5.72 -7.66
CA SER A 115 -3.88 6.99 -7.05
C SER A 115 -4.76 7.75 -8.05
N THR A 116 -6.04 7.86 -7.72
CA THR A 116 -7.01 8.59 -8.52
C THR A 116 -7.28 9.95 -7.88
N VAL A 117 -7.29 10.99 -8.68
CA VAL A 117 -7.66 12.34 -8.25
C VAL A 117 -8.66 12.96 -9.23
N VAL A 118 -9.44 13.90 -8.74
CA VAL A 118 -10.32 14.75 -9.56
C VAL A 118 -9.74 16.14 -9.55
N VAL A 119 -9.55 16.71 -10.75
CA VAL A 119 -9.14 18.11 -10.95
C VAL A 119 -10.20 18.87 -11.74
N SER A 120 -10.25 20.18 -11.59
CA SER A 120 -11.30 20.98 -12.21
C SER A 120 -11.08 21.17 -13.71
N THR A 121 -9.83 21.41 -14.14
CA THR A 121 -9.50 21.80 -15.49
C THR A 121 -8.25 21.09 -16.05
N ILE A 122 -8.02 21.20 -17.36
CA ILE A 122 -6.77 20.77 -18.02
C ILE A 122 -5.56 21.56 -17.45
N SER A 123 -5.75 22.80 -17.07
CA SER A 123 -4.70 23.61 -16.43
C SER A 123 -4.27 23.01 -15.10
N ASP A 124 -5.23 22.52 -14.31
CA ASP A 124 -4.93 21.87 -13.02
C ASP A 124 -4.23 20.53 -13.25
N LEU A 125 -4.62 19.76 -14.29
CA LEU A 125 -3.94 18.53 -14.67
C LEU A 125 -2.45 18.78 -15.02
N ARG A 126 -2.15 19.85 -15.76
CA ARG A 126 -0.77 20.27 -16.02
C ARG A 126 -0.01 20.66 -14.77
N GLY A 127 -0.70 21.16 -13.74
CA GLY A 127 -0.12 21.55 -12.45
C GLY A 127 0.31 20.37 -11.59
N LEU A 128 -0.17 19.14 -11.85
CA LEU A 128 0.20 17.96 -11.09
C LEU A 128 1.68 17.59 -11.29
N THR A 129 2.28 16.98 -10.27
CA THR A 129 3.62 16.43 -10.40
C THR A 129 3.59 15.15 -11.26
N ALA A 130 4.56 14.98 -12.15
CA ALA A 130 4.68 13.80 -13.00
C ALA A 130 4.73 12.52 -12.14
N GLY A 131 3.81 11.57 -12.40
CA GLY A 131 3.73 10.29 -11.68
C GLY A 131 3.10 10.35 -10.29
N GLU A 132 2.57 11.49 -9.87
CA GLU A 132 1.88 11.62 -8.59
C GLU A 132 0.56 10.82 -8.56
N TYR A 133 -0.14 10.80 -9.69
CA TYR A 133 -1.39 10.06 -9.86
C TYR A 133 -1.33 9.22 -11.13
N SER A 134 -1.80 7.98 -11.04
CA SER A 134 -1.88 7.07 -12.20
C SER A 134 -3.14 7.28 -13.04
N LEU A 135 -4.22 7.78 -12.42
CA LEU A 135 -5.50 8.04 -13.07
C LEU A 135 -6.07 9.37 -12.57
N VAL A 136 -6.43 10.25 -13.49
CA VAL A 136 -7.00 11.57 -13.17
C VAL A 136 -8.32 11.75 -13.90
N TYR A 137 -9.35 12.18 -13.19
CA TYR A 137 -10.57 12.70 -13.82
C TYR A 137 -10.51 14.21 -13.88
N VAL A 138 -10.64 14.78 -15.08
CA VAL A 138 -10.73 16.22 -15.30
C VAL A 138 -12.19 16.59 -15.50
N ALA A 139 -12.70 17.53 -14.71
CA ALA A 139 -14.13 17.87 -14.71
C ALA A 139 -14.54 18.77 -15.87
N GLY A 140 -13.59 19.43 -16.54
CA GLY A 140 -13.82 20.24 -17.73
C GLY A 140 -12.52 20.71 -18.37
N TYR A 141 -12.58 21.34 -19.53
CA TYR A 141 -11.39 21.88 -20.20
C TYR A 141 -10.97 23.23 -19.60
N TRP A 142 -11.86 24.23 -19.69
CA TRP A 142 -11.68 25.58 -19.14
C TRP A 142 -12.36 25.73 -17.77
N GLU A 143 -13.56 25.13 -17.64
CA GLU A 143 -14.36 25.15 -16.41
C GLU A 143 -15.11 23.84 -16.23
N VAL A 144 -15.53 23.57 -15.01
CA VAL A 144 -16.25 22.35 -14.65
C VAL A 144 -17.53 22.22 -15.47
N ASN A 145 -17.76 21.03 -16.07
CA ASN A 145 -18.93 20.68 -16.88
C ASN A 145 -19.06 21.41 -18.23
N ASP A 146 -17.96 21.93 -18.80
CA ASP A 146 -17.95 22.51 -20.15
C ASP A 146 -17.93 21.46 -21.27
N GLY A 147 -17.92 20.16 -20.92
CA GLY A 147 -17.90 19.04 -21.84
C GLY A 147 -16.51 18.61 -22.32
N GLY A 148 -15.45 19.36 -21.98
CA GLY A 148 -14.07 19.03 -22.35
C GLY A 148 -13.35 18.14 -21.34
N GLY A 149 -14.02 17.71 -20.27
CA GLY A 149 -13.49 16.82 -19.24
C GLY A 149 -13.28 15.38 -19.69
N GLY A 150 -12.86 14.52 -18.76
CA GLY A 150 -12.72 13.09 -18.99
C GLY A 150 -11.58 12.45 -18.19
N TRP A 151 -11.38 11.16 -18.40
CA TRP A 151 -10.34 10.36 -17.74
C TRP A 151 -9.02 10.45 -18.47
N PHE A 152 -7.94 10.54 -17.70
CA PHE A 152 -6.55 10.53 -18.16
C PHE A 152 -5.75 9.50 -17.40
N ASN A 153 -4.99 8.66 -18.13
CA ASN A 153 -4.05 7.70 -17.58
C ASN A 153 -2.63 8.27 -17.64
N TYR A 154 -1.84 8.08 -16.61
CA TYR A 154 -0.43 8.44 -16.62
C TYR A 154 0.39 7.35 -17.30
N ASP A 155 1.10 7.71 -18.38
CA ASP A 155 2.12 6.87 -19.01
C ASP A 155 3.51 7.43 -18.68
N SER A 156 4.25 6.69 -17.86
CA SER A 156 5.63 7.05 -17.45
C SER A 156 6.62 7.08 -18.61
N ASN A 157 6.32 6.37 -19.70
CA ASN A 157 7.15 6.30 -20.92
C ASN A 157 6.64 7.22 -22.03
N GLY A 158 5.51 7.89 -21.82
CA GLY A 158 4.92 8.81 -22.77
C GLY A 158 5.88 9.96 -23.12
N TYR A 159 6.17 10.15 -24.40
CA TYR A 159 7.14 11.14 -24.90
C TYR A 159 6.55 12.11 -25.93
N LEU A 160 5.30 11.90 -26.31
CA LEU A 160 4.63 12.76 -27.30
C LEU A 160 4.44 14.17 -26.74
N ALA A 161 4.45 15.15 -27.63
CA ALA A 161 4.22 16.54 -27.25
C ALA A 161 2.81 16.74 -26.69
N ASP A 162 2.68 17.60 -25.68
CA ASP A 162 1.38 18.08 -25.20
C ASP A 162 0.63 18.72 -26.38
N ASN A 163 -0.53 18.17 -26.70
CA ASN A 163 -1.38 18.65 -27.78
C ASN A 163 -2.61 19.42 -27.29
N GLY A 164 -2.68 19.67 -25.99
CA GLY A 164 -3.73 20.45 -25.37
C GLY A 164 -5.02 19.68 -25.08
N GLY A 165 -5.23 18.49 -25.64
CA GLY A 165 -6.52 17.81 -25.53
C GLY A 165 -6.44 16.35 -25.08
N THR A 166 -5.66 15.56 -25.79
CA THR A 166 -5.56 14.11 -25.57
C THR A 166 -4.25 13.69 -24.92
N ILE A 167 -3.21 14.50 -25.04
CA ILE A 167 -1.89 14.26 -24.43
C ILE A 167 -1.51 15.51 -23.66
N ILE A 168 -1.33 15.38 -22.35
CA ILE A 168 -1.04 16.48 -21.44
C ILE A 168 0.29 16.23 -20.74
N SER A 169 1.18 17.23 -20.77
CA SER A 169 2.45 17.20 -20.07
C SER A 169 2.29 17.75 -18.65
N PRO A 170 2.47 16.94 -17.59
CA PRO A 170 2.43 17.42 -16.22
C PRO A 170 3.68 18.23 -15.87
N ASN A 171 3.62 18.97 -14.76
CA ASN A 171 4.74 19.73 -14.23
C ASN A 171 5.93 18.82 -13.87
N GLY A 172 7.15 19.26 -14.19
CA GLY A 172 8.37 18.52 -13.91
C GLY A 172 8.64 17.33 -14.85
N SER A 173 7.95 17.22 -15.98
CA SER A 173 8.11 16.14 -16.97
C SER A 173 8.69 16.67 -18.30
N PRO A 174 10.02 16.90 -18.39
CA PRO A 174 10.62 17.53 -19.59
C PRO A 174 10.72 16.59 -20.79
N GLN A 175 10.92 15.29 -20.60
CA GLN A 175 11.13 14.32 -21.68
C GLN A 175 10.11 13.19 -21.70
N PHE A 176 9.82 12.59 -20.54
CA PHE A 176 8.95 11.43 -20.40
C PHE A 176 7.89 11.68 -19.32
N GLY A 177 6.83 10.91 -19.41
CA GLY A 177 5.68 11.01 -18.51
C GLY A 177 4.61 11.95 -19.05
N ARG A 178 3.47 11.39 -19.44
CA ARG A 178 2.33 12.11 -19.99
C ARG A 178 1.04 11.59 -19.37
N TYR A 179 0.04 12.46 -19.35
CA TYR A 179 -1.33 12.06 -19.12
C TYR A 179 -2.02 11.91 -20.47
N ASP A 180 -2.41 10.67 -20.78
CA ASP A 180 -3.11 10.32 -22.01
C ASP A 180 -4.60 10.19 -21.72
N ARG A 181 -5.43 10.91 -22.50
CA ARG A 181 -6.89 10.83 -22.39
C ARG A 181 -7.38 9.43 -22.73
N ASN A 182 -8.19 8.84 -21.85
CA ASN A 182 -8.90 7.61 -22.15
C ASN A 182 -10.04 7.91 -23.11
N LEU A 183 -9.88 7.55 -24.37
CA LEU A 183 -10.87 7.73 -25.42
C LEU A 183 -11.74 6.47 -25.50
N GLU A 184 -12.92 6.54 -24.90
CA GLU A 184 -13.95 5.53 -25.15
C GLU A 184 -14.49 5.72 -26.57
N ASN A 185 -14.52 4.68 -27.37
CA ASN A 185 -15.08 4.62 -28.73
C ASN A 185 -14.35 5.36 -29.85
N TRP A 186 -13.04 5.68 -29.73
CA TRP A 186 -12.22 6.26 -30.80
C TRP A 186 -12.69 7.61 -31.35
N GLU A 187 -13.60 8.30 -30.67
CA GLU A 187 -14.09 9.61 -31.07
C GLU A 187 -13.38 10.74 -30.34
N THR A 188 -12.70 11.60 -31.08
CA THR A 188 -12.16 12.85 -30.55
C THR A 188 -13.15 13.98 -30.83
N SER A 189 -13.65 14.63 -29.80
CA SER A 189 -14.49 15.84 -29.94
C SER A 189 -13.61 17.09 -29.96
N VAL A 190 -14.05 18.11 -30.68
CA VAL A 190 -13.43 19.45 -30.63
C VAL A 190 -13.42 20.03 -29.21
N GLN A 191 -14.35 19.63 -28.38
CA GLN A 191 -14.43 20.01 -26.98
C GLN A 191 -13.21 19.56 -26.16
N TYR A 192 -12.45 18.56 -26.63
CA TYR A 192 -11.22 18.10 -25.95
C TYR A 192 -10.05 19.08 -26.11
N PHE A 193 -10.16 20.02 -26.99
CA PHE A 193 -9.11 21.01 -27.30
C PHE A 193 -9.51 22.45 -26.91
N GLY A 194 -10.66 22.65 -26.30
CA GLY A 194 -11.17 23.95 -25.83
C GLY A 194 -11.93 24.76 -26.90
#